data_a1428968940b1b1da7b80218dff60e67
#
_entry.id   a1428968940b1b1da7b80218dff60e67
#
_cell.length_a   1.000
_cell.length_b   1.000
_cell.length_c   1.000
_cell.angle_alpha   90.00
_cell.angle_beta   90.00
_cell.angle_gamma   90.00
#
_symmetry.space_group_name_H-M   'P 1'
#
loop_
_entity.id
_entity.type
_entity.pdbx_description
1 polymer ?
#
loop_
_entity_poly.entity_id
_entity_poly.type
_entity_poly.pdbx_seq_one_letter_code
_entity_poly.pdbx_strand_id
1 'polypeptide(L)'
;FYDRVKEILIYKSTSGEFTLLKDYLNRNSEQHKDQVFYISDEKQQTQYIRLFKDNDLEALYLDSIIDSNFINFLEMKETGIKFSSVDSDISEALKEESETSEENKSVQEALESMFRETLDKNELKIKVETLKSSDIPAVILLSEQSRRMQEMAKRFGDMSMGGFPVEETLVLNQKNGLIARLGELKDRADRKEDVGMICRHVYDLAMLNHKPLEPEEMAEFVRRSNHLLTRLAELED
;
A
#
# COMPACT_ATOMS: atom_id res chain seq x y z
N PHE A 1 -2.09 25.09 25.90
CA PHE A 1 -2.35 23.72 26.37
C PHE A 1 -1.29 22.76 25.84
N TYR A 2 -1.12 22.66 24.51
CA TYR A 2 -0.19 21.71 23.86
C TYR A 2 1.25 21.82 24.39
N ASP A 3 1.80 23.01 24.49
CA ASP A 3 3.18 23.23 24.99
C ASP A 3 3.43 22.72 26.40
N ARG A 4 2.37 22.48 27.17
CA ARG A 4 2.47 21.90 28.52
C ARG A 4 2.36 20.38 28.54
N VAL A 5 1.75 19.78 27.51
CA VAL A 5 1.48 18.35 27.48
C VAL A 5 2.35 17.59 26.48
N LYS A 6 2.98 18.25 25.52
CA LYS A 6 3.78 17.60 24.47
C LYS A 6 4.93 16.73 25.02
N GLU A 7 5.48 17.10 26.17
CA GLU A 7 6.56 16.35 26.82
C GLU A 7 6.06 15.12 27.60
N ILE A 8 4.74 14.93 27.70
CA ILE A 8 4.12 13.82 28.41
C ILE A 8 3.14 13.04 27.56
N LEU A 9 2.89 13.48 26.32
CA LEU A 9 2.06 12.75 25.35
C LEU A 9 2.83 11.54 24.85
N ILE A 10 2.29 10.37 25.16
CA ILE A 10 2.84 9.08 24.73
C ILE A 10 2.00 8.46 23.63
N TYR A 11 2.66 7.81 22.69
CA TYR A 11 2.08 7.13 21.56
C TYR A 11 2.47 5.66 21.59
N LYS A 12 1.52 4.77 21.31
CA LYS A 12 1.83 3.35 21.13
C LYS A 12 2.54 3.15 19.80
N SER A 13 3.63 2.42 19.79
CA SER A 13 4.43 2.13 18.61
C SER A 13 4.27 0.67 18.16
N THR A 14 4.59 0.39 16.90
CA THR A 14 4.70 -0.97 16.36
C THR A 14 5.84 -1.78 16.97
N SER A 15 6.79 -1.15 17.67
CA SER A 15 7.80 -1.84 18.49
C SER A 15 7.19 -2.50 19.75
N GLY A 16 5.93 -2.17 20.08
CA GLY A 16 5.25 -2.64 21.29
C GLY A 16 5.42 -1.73 22.50
N GLU A 17 6.20 -0.67 22.37
CA GLU A 17 6.49 0.29 23.45
C GLU A 17 5.66 1.58 23.31
N PHE A 18 5.54 2.33 24.39
CA PHE A 18 5.04 3.69 24.36
C PHE A 18 6.21 4.66 24.23
N THR A 19 6.07 5.68 23.39
CA THR A 19 7.12 6.63 23.08
C THR A 19 6.61 8.06 23.01
N LEU A 20 7.46 9.03 23.29
CA LEU A 20 7.22 10.44 22.99
C LEU A 20 7.48 10.70 21.51
N LEU A 21 6.82 11.68 20.92
CA LEU A 21 7.04 12.06 19.52
C LEU A 21 8.51 12.42 19.24
N LYS A 22 9.13 13.14 20.15
CA LYS A 22 10.55 13.51 20.05
C LYS A 22 11.48 12.30 20.02
N ASP A 23 11.21 11.30 20.87
CA ASP A 23 12.04 10.10 20.95
C ASP A 23 11.85 9.22 19.70
N TYR A 24 10.61 9.13 19.17
CA TYR A 24 10.33 8.49 17.91
C TYR A 24 11.12 9.12 16.75
N LEU A 25 11.07 10.45 16.61
CA LEU A 25 11.78 11.18 15.57
C LEU A 25 13.31 11.02 15.67
N ASN A 26 13.85 11.11 16.88
CA ASN A 26 15.28 10.94 17.10
C ASN A 26 15.76 9.53 16.72
N ARG A 27 15.01 8.51 17.11
CA ARG A 27 15.34 7.11 16.88
C ARG A 27 15.29 6.74 15.40
N ASN A 28 14.36 7.33 14.67
CA ASN A 28 14.11 7.04 13.27
C ASN A 28 14.74 8.06 12.29
N SER A 29 15.57 8.98 12.77
CA SER A 29 16.11 10.11 11.99
C SER A 29 16.98 9.70 10.80
N GLU A 30 17.63 8.54 10.85
CA GLU A 30 18.45 8.01 9.77
C GLU A 30 17.63 7.35 8.66
N GLN A 31 16.46 6.80 9.00
CA GLN A 31 15.62 6.03 8.06
C GLN A 31 14.58 6.91 7.37
N HIS A 32 13.94 7.83 8.11
CA HIS A 32 12.87 8.67 7.57
C HIS A 32 12.79 10.02 8.31
N LYS A 33 13.82 10.81 8.13
CA LYS A 33 13.96 12.13 8.75
C LYS A 33 12.67 12.95 8.66
N ASP A 34 12.26 13.52 9.80
CA ASP A 34 11.11 14.42 9.94
C ASP A 34 9.75 13.84 9.46
N GLN A 35 9.69 12.53 9.23
CA GLN A 35 8.47 11.82 8.86
C GLN A 35 8.00 10.91 9.99
N VAL A 36 6.71 10.96 10.29
CA VAL A 36 6.04 10.09 11.26
C VAL A 36 5.07 9.19 10.52
N PHE A 37 5.35 7.90 10.52
CA PHE A 37 4.41 6.93 9.99
C PHE A 37 3.35 6.59 11.03
N TYR A 38 2.10 6.45 10.58
CA TYR A 38 1.00 6.13 11.47
C TYR A 38 0.06 5.06 10.92
N ILE A 39 -0.62 4.40 11.84
CA ILE A 39 -1.62 3.37 11.61
C ILE A 39 -2.96 3.89 12.14
N SER A 40 -3.98 3.96 11.28
CA SER A 40 -5.33 4.38 11.66
C SER A 40 -6.33 3.22 11.80
N ASP A 41 -6.00 2.07 11.22
CA ASP A 41 -6.80 0.83 11.31
C ASP A 41 -5.87 -0.38 11.27
N GLU A 42 -5.60 -0.97 12.44
CA GLU A 42 -4.66 -2.10 12.56
C GLU A 42 -5.10 -3.31 11.74
N LYS A 43 -6.41 -3.56 11.64
CA LYS A 43 -6.92 -4.73 10.91
C LYS A 43 -6.81 -4.55 9.41
N GLN A 44 -7.23 -3.40 8.92
CA GLN A 44 -7.21 -3.08 7.49
C GLN A 44 -5.78 -2.88 6.98
N GLN A 45 -4.88 -2.36 7.81
CA GLN A 45 -3.50 -2.05 7.45
C GLN A 45 -2.50 -3.17 7.82
N THR A 46 -2.98 -4.37 8.18
CA THR A 46 -2.13 -5.48 8.67
C THR A 46 -0.97 -5.81 7.73
N GLN A 47 -1.20 -5.82 6.40
CA GLN A 47 -0.15 -6.10 5.43
C GLN A 47 0.96 -5.03 5.42
N TYR A 48 0.57 -3.76 5.52
CA TYR A 48 1.52 -2.64 5.55
C TYR A 48 2.29 -2.62 6.86
N ILE A 49 1.63 -2.91 7.98
CA ILE A 49 2.28 -3.04 9.30
C ILE A 49 3.34 -4.15 9.26
N ARG A 50 3.03 -5.29 8.63
CA ARG A 50 3.98 -6.37 8.45
C ARG A 50 5.15 -5.94 7.58
N LEU A 51 4.87 -5.27 6.44
CA LEU A 51 5.91 -4.75 5.54
C LEU A 51 6.86 -3.79 6.28
N PHE A 52 6.32 -2.92 7.14
CA PHE A 52 7.12 -2.02 7.97
C PHE A 52 7.99 -2.79 8.96
N LYS A 53 7.43 -3.75 9.70
CA LYS A 53 8.17 -4.56 10.68
C LYS A 53 9.28 -5.39 10.04
N ASP A 54 9.00 -6.02 8.89
CA ASP A 54 9.97 -6.83 8.15
C ASP A 54 11.16 -6.01 7.61
N ASN A 55 11.02 -4.67 7.60
CA ASN A 55 12.06 -3.73 7.17
C ASN A 55 12.58 -2.84 8.31
N ASP A 56 12.36 -3.23 9.57
CA ASP A 56 12.78 -2.49 10.77
C ASP A 56 12.27 -1.04 10.81
N LEU A 57 11.13 -0.76 10.16
CA LEU A 57 10.46 0.54 10.19
C LEU A 57 9.43 0.60 11.31
N GLU A 58 9.37 1.73 11.96
CA GLU A 58 8.47 1.98 13.07
C GLU A 58 7.31 2.88 12.65
N ALA A 59 6.09 2.60 13.16
CA ALA A 59 4.93 3.44 13.00
C ALA A 59 4.19 3.61 14.34
N LEU A 60 3.45 4.71 14.48
CA LEU A 60 2.64 5.01 15.65
C LEU A 60 1.18 4.61 15.41
N TYR A 61 0.52 4.04 16.43
CA TYR A 61 -0.92 3.79 16.39
C TYR A 61 -1.66 5.09 16.69
N LEU A 62 -2.38 5.60 15.71
CA LEU A 62 -3.24 6.78 15.77
C LEU A 62 -4.63 6.37 15.24
N ASP A 63 -5.28 5.49 15.98
CA ASP A 63 -6.51 4.79 15.61
C ASP A 63 -7.78 5.38 16.26
N SER A 64 -7.62 6.45 17.01
CA SER A 64 -8.73 7.17 17.62
C SER A 64 -9.40 8.14 16.65
N ILE A 65 -10.70 8.34 16.83
CA ILE A 65 -11.49 9.28 16.01
C ILE A 65 -10.99 10.73 16.04
N ILE A 66 -10.25 11.11 17.07
CA ILE A 66 -9.69 12.45 17.21
C ILE A 66 -8.32 12.61 16.56
N ASP A 67 -7.61 11.49 16.28
CA ASP A 67 -6.21 11.51 15.87
C ASP A 67 -5.98 12.19 14.53
N SER A 68 -6.88 12.05 13.56
CA SER A 68 -6.72 12.75 12.27
C SER A 68 -6.74 14.27 12.41
N ASN A 69 -7.59 14.81 13.30
CA ASN A 69 -7.58 16.25 13.58
C ASN A 69 -6.33 16.64 14.37
N PHE A 70 -5.88 15.74 15.24
CA PHE A 70 -4.69 15.95 16.04
C PHE A 70 -3.42 15.90 15.18
N ILE A 71 -3.32 15.02 14.21
CA ILE A 71 -2.24 14.99 13.21
C ILE A 71 -2.14 16.35 12.49
N ASN A 72 -3.25 16.87 11.95
CA ASN A 72 -3.27 18.17 11.29
C ASN A 72 -2.79 19.30 12.23
N PHE A 73 -3.20 19.25 13.49
CA PHE A 73 -2.75 20.20 14.49
C PHE A 73 -1.25 20.07 14.78
N LEU A 74 -0.73 18.86 14.88
CA LEU A 74 0.71 18.60 15.09
C LEU A 74 1.55 19.13 13.93
N GLU A 75 1.16 18.84 12.68
CA GLU A 75 1.85 19.36 11.47
C GLU A 75 1.88 20.90 11.41
N MET A 76 0.85 21.55 11.92
CA MET A 76 0.82 23.01 12.02
C MET A 76 1.70 23.58 13.12
N LYS A 77 1.90 22.83 14.22
CA LYS A 77 2.64 23.28 15.40
C LYS A 77 4.11 22.92 15.35
N GLU A 78 4.42 21.72 14.92
CA GLU A 78 5.77 21.20 14.80
C GLU A 78 6.22 21.35 13.34
N THR A 79 6.77 22.53 13.02
CA THR A 79 7.22 22.86 11.66
C THR A 79 8.29 21.89 11.18
N GLY A 80 8.06 21.28 10.04
CA GLY A 80 8.99 20.35 9.40
C GLY A 80 8.62 18.87 9.57
N ILE A 81 7.71 18.53 10.48
CA ILE A 81 7.24 17.15 10.66
C ILE A 81 6.08 16.87 9.71
N LYS A 82 6.10 15.70 9.06
CA LYS A 82 5.00 15.20 8.23
C LYS A 82 4.50 13.88 8.77
N PHE A 83 3.18 13.73 8.80
CA PHE A 83 2.55 12.46 9.12
C PHE A 83 2.10 11.77 7.84
N SER A 84 2.44 10.50 7.70
CA SER A 84 2.04 9.66 6.56
C SER A 84 1.49 8.35 7.06
N SER A 85 0.32 7.97 6.56
CA SER A 85 -0.23 6.65 6.85
C SER A 85 0.66 5.56 6.24
N VAL A 86 0.76 4.41 6.88
CA VAL A 86 1.58 3.28 6.40
C VAL A 86 1.16 2.76 5.01
N ASP A 87 -0.04 3.11 4.55
CA ASP A 87 -0.60 2.75 3.25
C ASP A 87 -0.75 3.95 2.29
N SER A 88 -0.15 5.11 2.62
CA SER A 88 -0.26 6.32 1.77
C SER A 88 0.87 6.46 0.76
N ASP A 89 2.04 6.00 1.08
CA ASP A 89 3.20 6.00 0.17
C ASP A 89 4.18 4.90 0.57
N ILE A 90 4.88 4.35 -0.41
CA ILE A 90 6.02 3.49 -0.11
C ILE A 90 7.21 4.41 0.14
N SER A 91 7.61 4.48 1.42
CA SER A 91 8.81 5.22 1.77
C SER A 91 10.02 4.65 1.01
N GLU A 92 10.97 5.51 0.68
CA GLU A 92 12.23 5.07 0.06
C GLU A 92 12.92 3.98 0.90
N ALA A 93 12.67 3.96 2.21
CA ALA A 93 13.18 2.94 3.12
C ALA A 93 12.66 1.52 2.83
N LEU A 94 11.50 1.37 2.16
CA LEU A 94 10.92 0.08 1.74
C LEU A 94 11.38 -0.37 0.35
N LYS A 95 11.98 0.54 -0.42
CA LYS A 95 12.50 0.24 -1.74
C LYS A 95 13.92 -0.32 -1.66
N GLU A 96 14.26 -1.21 -2.54
CA GLU A 96 15.62 -1.62 -2.81
C GLU A 96 16.18 -0.73 -3.91
N GLU A 97 17.42 -0.27 -3.76
CA GLU A 97 18.10 0.43 -4.85
C GLU A 97 18.23 -0.53 -6.04
N SER A 98 17.40 -0.33 -7.05
CA SER A 98 17.50 -1.10 -8.30
C SER A 98 18.45 -0.39 -9.25
N GLU A 99 19.37 -1.16 -9.84
CA GLU A 99 20.16 -0.65 -10.96
C GLU A 99 19.22 -0.21 -12.08
N THR A 100 19.33 1.04 -12.47
CA THR A 100 18.54 1.65 -13.55
C THR A 100 19.08 1.20 -14.90
N SER A 101 18.98 -0.10 -15.21
CA SER A 101 19.35 -0.58 -16.54
C SER A 101 18.19 -0.34 -17.52
N GLU A 102 18.53 -0.19 -18.82
CA GLU A 102 17.53 -0.07 -19.88
C GLU A 102 16.61 -1.30 -19.95
N GLU A 103 17.16 -2.47 -19.65
CA GLU A 103 16.42 -3.73 -19.60
C GLU A 103 15.37 -3.74 -18.49
N ASN A 104 15.72 -3.28 -17.29
CA ASN A 104 14.78 -3.16 -16.17
C ASN A 104 13.64 -2.19 -16.51
N LYS A 105 13.92 -1.06 -17.13
CA LYS A 105 12.90 -0.11 -17.58
C LYS A 105 11.93 -0.75 -18.57
N SER A 106 12.44 -1.49 -19.56
CA SER A 106 11.60 -2.18 -20.55
C SER A 106 10.68 -3.21 -19.91
N VAL A 107 11.14 -3.93 -18.88
CA VAL A 107 10.32 -4.89 -18.13
C VAL A 107 9.25 -4.16 -17.31
N GLN A 108 9.60 -3.05 -16.65
CA GLN A 108 8.66 -2.24 -15.88
C GLN A 108 7.55 -1.68 -16.77
N GLU A 109 7.89 -1.07 -17.91
CA GLU A 109 6.92 -0.54 -18.87
C GLU A 109 6.00 -1.63 -19.42
N ALA A 110 6.55 -2.81 -19.69
CA ALA A 110 5.76 -3.96 -20.17
C ALA A 110 4.78 -4.46 -19.11
N LEU A 111 5.19 -4.56 -17.84
CA LEU A 111 4.31 -4.93 -16.74
C LEU A 111 3.20 -3.90 -16.52
N GLU A 112 3.54 -2.61 -16.52
CA GLU A 112 2.54 -1.53 -16.40
C GLU A 112 1.50 -1.59 -17.53
N SER A 113 1.95 -1.76 -18.79
CA SER A 113 1.07 -1.88 -19.96
C SER A 113 0.17 -3.10 -19.83
N MET A 114 0.73 -4.26 -19.49
CA MET A 114 0.03 -5.52 -19.32
C MET A 114 -1.12 -5.41 -18.29
N PHE A 115 -0.83 -4.84 -17.12
CA PHE A 115 -1.83 -4.64 -16.08
C PHE A 115 -2.86 -3.60 -16.48
N ARG A 116 -2.46 -2.49 -17.12
CA ARG A 116 -3.36 -1.44 -17.60
C ARG A 116 -4.35 -1.96 -18.63
N GLU A 117 -3.88 -2.71 -19.63
CA GLU A 117 -4.73 -3.32 -20.65
C GLU A 117 -5.69 -4.36 -20.06
N THR A 118 -5.21 -5.13 -19.07
CA THR A 118 -6.00 -6.21 -18.46
C THR A 118 -7.09 -5.70 -17.54
N LEU A 119 -6.78 -4.68 -16.74
CA LEU A 119 -7.69 -4.17 -15.69
C LEU A 119 -8.75 -3.22 -16.26
N ASP A 120 -8.47 -2.58 -17.41
CA ASP A 120 -9.35 -1.58 -18.05
C ASP A 120 -9.86 -0.49 -17.08
N LYS A 121 -8.97 -0.07 -16.15
CA LYS A 121 -9.24 0.96 -15.15
C LYS A 121 -8.38 2.19 -15.45
N ASN A 122 -8.93 3.12 -16.24
CA ASN A 122 -8.18 4.29 -16.75
C ASN A 122 -7.67 5.25 -15.65
N GLU A 123 -8.33 5.30 -14.51
CA GLU A 123 -7.96 6.19 -13.40
C GLU A 123 -6.93 5.56 -12.45
N LEU A 124 -6.72 4.24 -12.54
CA LEU A 124 -5.77 3.52 -11.69
C LEU A 124 -4.34 3.83 -12.13
N LYS A 125 -3.56 4.43 -11.24
CA LYS A 125 -2.12 4.56 -11.43
C LYS A 125 -1.45 3.21 -11.19
N ILE A 126 -0.56 2.80 -12.09
CA ILE A 126 0.21 1.56 -11.94
C ILE A 126 1.69 1.95 -11.93
N LYS A 127 2.42 1.41 -10.98
CA LYS A 127 3.88 1.57 -10.84
C LYS A 127 4.52 0.21 -10.60
N VAL A 128 5.73 0.05 -11.09
CA VAL A 128 6.56 -1.13 -10.79
C VAL A 128 7.74 -0.66 -9.96
N GLU A 129 7.90 -1.27 -8.79
CA GLU A 129 8.96 -0.95 -7.84
C GLU A 129 9.66 -2.24 -7.38
N THR A 130 10.88 -2.14 -6.94
CA THR A 130 11.59 -3.26 -6.30
C THR A 130 11.52 -3.05 -4.79
N LEU A 131 10.69 -3.86 -4.11
CA LEU A 131 10.59 -3.80 -2.67
C LEU A 131 11.63 -4.70 -2.02
N LYS A 132 12.05 -4.37 -0.78
CA LYS A 132 12.99 -5.20 -0.01
C LYS A 132 12.42 -6.60 0.27
N SER A 133 11.11 -6.71 0.56
CA SER A 133 10.43 -7.99 0.71
C SER A 133 10.00 -8.56 -0.64
N SER A 134 10.23 -9.85 -0.86
CA SER A 134 9.77 -10.59 -2.06
C SER A 134 8.40 -11.24 -1.91
N ASP A 135 7.83 -11.27 -0.69
CA ASP A 135 6.63 -12.05 -0.40
C ASP A 135 5.34 -11.43 -0.95
N ILE A 136 5.36 -10.11 -1.11
CA ILE A 136 4.17 -9.34 -1.51
C ILE A 136 4.25 -9.05 -3.02
N PRO A 137 3.31 -9.55 -3.85
CA PRO A 137 3.32 -9.31 -5.29
C PRO A 137 2.89 -7.89 -5.65
N ALA A 138 1.91 -7.33 -4.94
CA ALA A 138 1.41 -5.98 -5.18
C ALA A 138 0.76 -5.39 -3.94
N VAL A 139 0.73 -4.05 -3.87
CA VAL A 139 0.00 -3.28 -2.85
C VAL A 139 -0.78 -2.15 -3.49
N ILE A 140 -1.89 -1.74 -2.87
CA ILE A 140 -2.62 -0.51 -3.22
C ILE A 140 -2.18 0.59 -2.27
N LEU A 141 -1.78 1.72 -2.83
CA LEU A 141 -1.47 2.92 -2.06
C LEU A 141 -2.50 4.00 -2.35
N LEU A 142 -2.84 4.75 -1.32
CA LEU A 142 -3.62 5.98 -1.43
C LEU A 142 -2.68 7.19 -1.29
N SER A 143 -2.94 8.27 -1.99
CA SER A 143 -2.30 9.53 -1.60
C SER A 143 -2.73 9.91 -0.18
N GLU A 144 -1.84 10.53 0.60
CA GLU A 144 -2.16 10.96 1.98
C GLU A 144 -3.41 11.87 1.99
N GLN A 145 -3.56 12.69 0.96
CA GLN A 145 -4.76 13.53 0.80
C GLN A 145 -6.03 12.69 0.61
N SER A 146 -5.99 11.68 -0.27
CA SER A 146 -7.12 10.77 -0.49
C SER A 146 -7.46 10.01 0.78
N ARG A 147 -6.44 9.57 1.53
CA ARG A 147 -6.61 8.89 2.82
C ARG A 147 -7.34 9.77 3.83
N ARG A 148 -6.88 11.00 4.03
CA ARG A 148 -7.52 11.96 4.96
C ARG A 148 -8.95 12.29 4.55
N MET A 149 -9.22 12.40 3.24
CA MET A 149 -10.57 12.60 2.73
C MET A 149 -11.49 11.41 3.01
N GLN A 150 -11.01 10.18 2.81
CA GLN A 150 -11.78 8.98 3.15
C GLN A 150 -12.09 8.90 4.64
N GLU A 151 -11.14 9.21 5.51
CA GLU A 151 -11.36 9.26 6.96
C GLU A 151 -12.38 10.31 7.35
N MET A 152 -12.35 11.48 6.72
CA MET A 152 -13.39 12.50 6.90
C MET A 152 -14.76 12.01 6.43
N ALA A 153 -14.86 11.42 5.25
CA ALA A 153 -16.11 10.90 4.70
C ALA A 153 -16.73 9.83 5.62
N LYS A 154 -15.92 8.89 6.14
CA LYS A 154 -16.37 7.89 7.12
C LYS A 154 -17.01 8.53 8.38
N ARG A 155 -16.57 9.70 8.78
CA ARG A 155 -17.05 10.41 9.98
C ARG A 155 -18.37 11.15 9.78
N PHE A 156 -18.54 11.79 8.62
CA PHE A 156 -19.69 12.63 8.34
C PHE A 156 -20.88 11.87 7.72
N GLY A 157 -20.74 10.53 7.59
CA GLY A 157 -21.72 9.70 6.90
C GLY A 157 -21.69 9.97 5.40
N ASP A 158 -21.97 8.96 4.63
CA ASP A 158 -21.85 8.88 3.16
C ASP A 158 -22.64 9.94 2.35
N MET A 159 -23.32 10.84 3.03
CA MET A 159 -24.32 11.75 2.40
C MET A 159 -23.72 13.01 1.76
N SER A 160 -22.46 13.36 1.95
CA SER A 160 -21.95 14.66 1.48
C SER A 160 -20.71 14.62 0.59
N MET A 161 -20.08 13.46 0.39
CA MET A 161 -18.78 13.37 -0.28
C MET A 161 -18.71 12.33 -1.42
N GLY A 162 -19.83 11.86 -1.91
CA GLY A 162 -19.87 11.02 -3.11
C GLY A 162 -19.38 11.80 -4.33
N GLY A 163 -18.12 11.57 -4.73
CA GLY A 163 -17.58 12.15 -5.95
C GLY A 163 -16.17 12.72 -5.89
N PHE A 164 -15.47 12.66 -4.77
CA PHE A 164 -14.05 13.00 -4.79
C PHE A 164 -13.26 11.83 -5.38
N PRO A 165 -12.47 12.06 -6.43
CA PRO A 165 -11.63 11.01 -7.00
C PRO A 165 -10.61 10.57 -5.95
N VAL A 166 -10.65 9.29 -5.61
CA VAL A 166 -9.65 8.66 -4.76
C VAL A 166 -8.50 8.25 -5.65
N GLU A 167 -7.32 8.84 -5.45
CA GLU A 167 -6.12 8.46 -6.19
C GLU A 167 -5.56 7.17 -5.59
N GLU A 168 -5.90 6.04 -6.22
CA GLU A 168 -5.33 4.72 -5.94
C GLU A 168 -4.13 4.48 -6.86
N THR A 169 -3.06 3.94 -6.30
CA THR A 169 -1.89 3.48 -7.06
C THR A 169 -1.65 2.01 -6.77
N LEU A 170 -1.70 1.19 -7.81
CA LEU A 170 -1.25 -0.21 -7.74
C LEU A 170 0.27 -0.24 -7.89
N VAL A 171 0.96 -0.69 -6.88
CA VAL A 171 2.41 -0.90 -6.94
C VAL A 171 2.69 -2.39 -7.08
N LEU A 172 3.30 -2.77 -8.19
CA LEU A 172 3.75 -4.12 -8.49
C LEU A 172 5.18 -4.30 -7.99
N ASN A 173 5.44 -5.37 -7.27
CA ASN A 173 6.77 -5.66 -6.74
C ASN A 173 7.55 -6.55 -7.69
N GLN A 174 8.48 -5.98 -8.44
CA GLN A 174 9.33 -6.70 -9.41
C GLN A 174 10.16 -7.82 -8.77
N LYS A 175 10.50 -7.72 -7.48
CA LYS A 175 11.25 -8.75 -6.73
C LYS A 175 10.40 -9.99 -6.43
N ASN A 176 9.09 -9.89 -6.48
CA ASN A 176 8.21 -11.03 -6.27
C ASN A 176 8.27 -11.99 -7.46
N GLY A 177 8.44 -13.29 -7.17
CA GLY A 177 8.63 -14.32 -8.20
C GLY A 177 7.47 -14.41 -9.20
N LEU A 178 6.22 -14.16 -8.78
CA LEU A 178 5.06 -14.16 -9.69
C LEU A 178 5.12 -12.96 -10.65
N ILE A 179 5.43 -11.76 -10.14
CA ILE A 179 5.54 -10.54 -10.96
C ILE A 179 6.72 -10.63 -11.93
N ALA A 180 7.87 -11.11 -11.47
CA ALA A 180 9.03 -11.36 -12.34
C ALA A 180 8.66 -12.31 -13.47
N ARG A 181 7.96 -13.42 -13.17
CA ARG A 181 7.51 -14.38 -14.18
C ARG A 181 6.52 -13.80 -15.17
N LEU A 182 5.61 -12.92 -14.74
CA LEU A 182 4.71 -12.20 -15.66
C LEU A 182 5.50 -11.32 -16.64
N GLY A 183 6.56 -10.64 -16.17
CA GLY A 183 7.46 -9.87 -17.03
C GLY A 183 8.12 -10.70 -18.13
N GLU A 184 8.48 -11.95 -17.85
CA GLU A 184 9.04 -12.88 -18.83
C GLU A 184 7.99 -13.37 -19.86
N LEU A 185 6.72 -13.38 -19.48
CA LEU A 185 5.63 -13.85 -20.35
C LEU A 185 5.04 -12.75 -21.25
N LYS A 186 5.60 -11.54 -21.23
CA LYS A 186 5.08 -10.37 -21.95
C LYS A 186 4.82 -10.62 -23.45
N ASP A 187 5.70 -11.41 -24.10
CA ASP A 187 5.65 -11.65 -25.54
C ASP A 187 4.96 -12.99 -25.91
N ARG A 188 4.40 -13.70 -24.92
CA ARG A 188 3.76 -15.01 -25.12
C ARG A 188 2.28 -14.87 -25.43
N ALA A 189 1.96 -14.70 -26.74
CA ALA A 189 0.58 -14.57 -27.20
C ALA A 189 -0.30 -15.80 -26.87
N ASP A 190 0.30 -17.00 -26.80
CA ASP A 190 -0.34 -18.26 -26.42
C ASP A 190 -0.77 -18.31 -24.94
N ARG A 191 -0.27 -17.41 -24.10
CA ARG A 191 -0.58 -17.31 -22.67
C ARG A 191 -1.39 -16.07 -22.28
N LYS A 192 -1.87 -15.30 -23.25
CA LYS A 192 -2.52 -14.00 -22.97
C LYS A 192 -3.72 -14.12 -22.03
N GLU A 193 -4.52 -15.17 -22.16
CA GLU A 193 -5.67 -15.40 -21.28
C GLU A 193 -5.24 -15.70 -19.83
N ASP A 194 -4.26 -16.60 -19.67
CA ASP A 194 -3.70 -16.96 -18.35
C ASP A 194 -3.09 -15.76 -17.67
N VAL A 195 -2.27 -15.00 -18.39
CA VAL A 195 -1.64 -13.77 -17.91
C VAL A 195 -2.71 -12.77 -17.47
N GLY A 196 -3.76 -12.58 -18.26
CA GLY A 196 -4.86 -11.70 -17.90
C GLY A 196 -5.60 -12.14 -16.62
N MET A 197 -5.83 -13.44 -16.45
CA MET A 197 -6.42 -13.96 -15.20
C MET A 197 -5.52 -13.72 -13.99
N ILE A 198 -4.21 -13.94 -14.13
CA ILE A 198 -3.26 -13.72 -13.05
C ILE A 198 -3.18 -12.23 -12.69
N CYS A 199 -3.08 -11.33 -13.66
CA CYS A 199 -3.05 -9.89 -13.40
C CYS A 199 -4.27 -9.40 -12.62
N ARG A 200 -5.49 -9.83 -13.01
CA ARG A 200 -6.72 -9.53 -12.28
C ARG A 200 -6.70 -10.11 -10.87
N HIS A 201 -6.18 -11.33 -10.72
CA HIS A 201 -6.09 -11.99 -9.42
C HIS A 201 -5.13 -11.27 -8.48
N VAL A 202 -3.97 -10.86 -8.96
CA VAL A 202 -2.99 -10.06 -8.21
C VAL A 202 -3.58 -8.72 -7.78
N TYR A 203 -4.30 -8.05 -8.68
CA TYR A 203 -4.99 -6.80 -8.36
C TYR A 203 -6.03 -6.99 -7.25
N ASP A 204 -6.89 -8.00 -7.36
CA ASP A 204 -7.94 -8.24 -6.35
C ASP A 204 -7.36 -8.64 -5.00
N LEU A 205 -6.25 -9.41 -4.97
CA LEU A 205 -5.54 -9.71 -3.73
C LEU A 205 -4.99 -8.43 -3.07
N ALA A 206 -4.44 -7.51 -3.86
CA ALA A 206 -3.98 -6.22 -3.36
C ALA A 206 -5.16 -5.37 -2.85
N MET A 207 -6.29 -5.37 -3.57
CA MET A 207 -7.52 -4.68 -3.15
C MET A 207 -8.09 -5.24 -1.85
N LEU A 208 -8.16 -6.56 -1.69
CA LEU A 208 -8.67 -7.22 -0.47
C LEU A 208 -7.88 -6.83 0.79
N ASN A 209 -6.59 -6.55 0.64
CA ASN A 209 -5.77 -6.04 1.74
C ASN A 209 -6.00 -4.54 2.01
N HIS A 210 -6.64 -3.83 1.09
CA HIS A 210 -6.92 -2.41 1.18
C HIS A 210 -8.38 -2.13 1.62
N LYS A 211 -9.35 -2.79 0.96
CA LYS A 211 -10.78 -2.67 1.26
C LYS A 211 -11.53 -3.93 0.83
N PRO A 212 -12.72 -4.22 1.40
CA PRO A 212 -13.58 -5.28 0.91
C PRO A 212 -13.91 -5.07 -0.57
N LEU A 213 -13.94 -6.15 -1.35
CA LEU A 213 -14.45 -6.14 -2.72
C LEU A 213 -15.99 -6.01 -2.69
N GLU A 214 -16.54 -5.35 -3.71
CA GLU A 214 -17.98 -5.34 -3.93
C GLU A 214 -18.50 -6.78 -4.19
N PRO A 215 -19.78 -7.09 -3.89
CA PRO A 215 -20.31 -8.45 -3.99
C PRO A 215 -20.06 -9.13 -5.33
N GLU A 216 -20.20 -8.41 -6.44
CA GLU A 216 -19.98 -8.89 -7.80
C GLU A 216 -18.48 -9.14 -8.04
N GLU A 217 -17.60 -8.24 -7.63
CA GLU A 217 -16.16 -8.39 -7.71
C GLU A 217 -15.67 -9.59 -6.90
N MET A 218 -16.24 -9.80 -5.70
CA MET A 218 -15.94 -10.95 -4.85
C MET A 218 -16.36 -12.26 -5.52
N ALA A 219 -17.54 -12.32 -6.13
CA ALA A 219 -17.99 -13.49 -6.85
C ALA A 219 -17.07 -13.86 -8.02
N GLU A 220 -16.63 -12.86 -8.80
CA GLU A 220 -15.67 -13.03 -9.87
C GLU A 220 -14.29 -13.48 -9.36
N PHE A 221 -13.83 -12.91 -8.27
CA PHE A 221 -12.59 -13.30 -7.61
C PHE A 221 -12.62 -14.78 -7.19
N VAL A 222 -13.69 -15.24 -6.53
CA VAL A 222 -13.86 -16.64 -6.11
C VAL A 222 -13.90 -17.58 -7.33
N ARG A 223 -14.64 -17.23 -8.38
CA ARG A 223 -14.73 -18.01 -9.62
C ARG A 223 -13.35 -18.15 -10.27
N ARG A 224 -12.59 -17.06 -10.38
CA ARG A 224 -11.24 -17.05 -10.95
C ARG A 224 -10.26 -17.85 -10.10
N SER A 225 -10.35 -17.72 -8.77
CA SER A 225 -9.53 -18.51 -7.83
C SER A 225 -9.73 -20.01 -8.05
N ASN A 226 -10.99 -20.47 -8.10
CA ASN A 226 -11.32 -21.86 -8.36
C ASN A 226 -10.77 -22.35 -9.71
N HIS A 227 -10.89 -21.51 -10.75
CA HIS A 227 -10.36 -21.86 -12.07
C HIS A 227 -8.84 -22.02 -12.06
N LEU A 228 -8.11 -21.08 -11.44
CA LEU A 228 -6.65 -21.16 -11.32
C LEU A 228 -6.20 -22.38 -10.52
N LEU A 229 -6.88 -22.71 -9.42
CA LEU A 229 -6.58 -23.88 -8.60
C LEU A 229 -6.87 -25.18 -9.33
N THR A 230 -7.96 -25.26 -10.12
CA THR A 230 -8.27 -26.44 -10.96
C THR A 230 -7.16 -26.66 -11.99
N ARG A 231 -6.73 -25.60 -12.68
CA ARG A 231 -5.63 -25.71 -13.65
C ARG A 231 -4.30 -26.16 -13.03
N LEU A 232 -4.00 -25.69 -11.80
CA LEU A 232 -2.83 -26.15 -11.07
C LEU A 232 -2.92 -27.63 -10.73
N ALA A 233 -4.10 -28.10 -10.31
CA ALA A 233 -4.31 -29.52 -10.00
C ALA A 233 -4.22 -30.44 -11.24
N GLU A 234 -4.55 -29.92 -12.42
CA GLU A 234 -4.45 -30.65 -13.71
C GLU A 234 -2.99 -30.74 -14.26
N LEU A 235 -2.06 -29.91 -13.75
CA LEU A 235 -0.66 -29.92 -14.19
C LEU A 235 0.17 -31.09 -13.60
N GLU A 236 -0.38 -31.84 -12.64
CA GLU A 236 0.27 -32.99 -12.00
C GLU A 236 -0.01 -34.34 -12.71
N ASP A 237 -0.84 -34.34 -13.76
CA ASP A 237 -1.11 -35.50 -14.64
C ASP A 237 -0.38 -35.35 -16.00
#